data_ffc30b2b864ecb4535b9b57496dc5893
#
_entry.id   ffc30b2b864ecb4535b9b57496dc5893
#
_cell.length_a   1.000
_cell.length_b   1.000
_cell.length_c   1.000
_cell.angle_alpha   90.00
_cell.angle_beta   90.00
_cell.angle_gamma   90.00
#
_symmetry.space_group_name_H-M   'P 1'
#
loop_
_entity.id
_entity.type
_entity.pdbx_description
1 polymer ?
#
loop_
_entity_poly.entity_id
_entity_poly.type
_entity_poly.pdbx_seq_one_letter_code
_entity_poly.pdbx_strand_id
1 'polypeptide(L)'
;MSKMVQTVLGPCRGSELGVALMHEHLMIGWPGWESDGAARPLDRAAARAECVERMLELKELGMTTFLDPCPIDLARDVEFMAEVAQGSRVNVICATGLYKEDLGAAPYYKFRAGFGDVIGEMTETFVKELTDGIGTTGIKAGIIKVATSAHQISPYEKMVLTAAARAHRATGAPITTHTEEGTMGREQLDIFAAEGVDVRHVIVGHSCGSADLRYHVDMLDRGAYLGFDRFGLEILHPDRLRIAALIGLIGIGFSHRIVLSHDTVWCWRGRPLQIPSALMPNWNPTHVFKHVVPTLREAGVAEATITGMLRDNPRRYFDGTDT
;
A
#
# COMPACT_ATOMS: atom_id res chain seq x y z
N MET A 1 -13.47 21.57 1.30
CA MET A 1 -14.35 20.44 0.89
C MET A 1 -13.46 19.20 0.78
N SER A 2 -13.90 18.03 1.28
CA SER A 2 -13.15 16.78 1.13
C SER A 2 -12.98 16.41 -0.33
N LYS A 3 -11.78 15.96 -0.74
CA LYS A 3 -11.52 15.50 -2.10
C LYS A 3 -12.27 14.21 -2.42
N MET A 4 -12.50 13.96 -3.70
CA MET A 4 -13.01 12.67 -4.16
C MET A 4 -11.87 11.67 -4.26
N VAL A 5 -12.07 10.48 -3.72
CA VAL A 5 -11.13 9.35 -3.75
C VAL A 5 -11.71 8.28 -4.66
N GLN A 6 -10.93 7.80 -5.62
CA GLN A 6 -11.37 6.73 -6.52
C GLN A 6 -11.35 5.39 -5.78
N THR A 7 -12.47 4.69 -5.78
CA THR A 7 -12.59 3.29 -5.36
C THR A 7 -12.95 2.43 -6.55
N VAL A 8 -12.82 1.13 -6.44
CA VAL A 8 -13.16 0.19 -7.52
C VAL A 8 -14.66 0.20 -7.89
N LEU A 9 -15.52 0.79 -7.07
CA LEU A 9 -16.97 0.97 -7.32
C LEU A 9 -17.33 2.41 -7.71
N GLY A 10 -16.34 3.25 -7.96
CA GLY A 10 -16.53 4.66 -8.26
C GLY A 10 -16.03 5.57 -7.13
N PRO A 11 -16.10 6.90 -7.32
CA PRO A 11 -15.54 7.85 -6.36
C PRO A 11 -16.40 7.98 -5.10
N CYS A 12 -15.74 8.08 -3.94
CA CYS A 12 -16.34 8.47 -2.67
C CYS A 12 -15.67 9.73 -2.11
N ARG A 13 -16.27 10.38 -1.13
CA ARG A 13 -15.61 11.52 -0.46
C ARG A 13 -14.56 11.01 0.51
N GLY A 14 -13.44 11.72 0.68
CA GLY A 14 -12.43 11.37 1.68
C GLY A 14 -13.01 11.26 3.11
N SER A 15 -14.05 12.02 3.42
CA SER A 15 -14.80 11.92 4.69
C SER A 15 -15.57 10.61 4.87
N GLU A 16 -15.80 9.85 3.81
CA GLU A 16 -16.54 8.58 3.81
C GLU A 16 -15.61 7.37 3.92
N LEU A 17 -14.30 7.57 3.91
CA LEU A 17 -13.32 6.47 4.04
C LEU A 17 -13.44 5.75 5.39
N GLY A 18 -13.71 6.48 6.48
CA GLY A 18 -13.81 5.91 7.82
C GLY A 18 -12.51 5.26 8.28
N VAL A 19 -12.60 4.12 8.99
CA VAL A 19 -11.43 3.36 9.43
C VAL A 19 -10.85 2.59 8.25
N ALA A 20 -9.56 2.80 7.98
CA ALA A 20 -8.89 2.27 6.79
C ALA A 20 -7.65 1.44 7.14
N LEU A 21 -7.55 0.26 6.53
CA LEU A 21 -6.29 -0.48 6.40
C LEU A 21 -5.59 -0.02 5.13
N MET A 22 -4.40 0.56 5.28
CA MET A 22 -3.75 1.32 4.21
C MET A 22 -2.73 0.51 3.39
N HIS A 23 -2.67 -0.81 3.59
CA HIS A 23 -1.79 -1.70 2.82
C HIS A 23 -2.18 -3.16 3.03
N GLU A 24 -3.01 -3.66 2.17
CA GLU A 24 -3.46 -5.07 2.17
C GLU A 24 -3.61 -5.55 0.73
N HIS A 25 -3.57 -6.85 0.50
CA HIS A 25 -3.71 -7.42 -0.84
C HIS A 25 -4.79 -8.49 -0.89
N LEU A 26 -5.80 -8.27 -1.74
CA LEU A 26 -6.77 -9.32 -2.07
C LEU A 26 -6.14 -10.44 -2.89
N MET A 27 -5.25 -10.08 -3.80
CA MET A 27 -4.60 -11.05 -4.69
C MET A 27 -3.25 -10.53 -5.18
N ILE A 28 -2.25 -11.41 -5.16
CA ILE A 28 -0.93 -11.18 -5.77
C ILE A 28 -0.53 -12.37 -6.65
N GLY A 29 0.24 -12.09 -7.69
CA GLY A 29 0.99 -13.07 -8.47
C GLY A 29 2.32 -12.48 -8.91
N TRP A 30 3.40 -13.20 -8.67
CA TRP A 30 4.72 -12.77 -9.12
C TRP A 30 4.85 -12.90 -10.64
N PRO A 31 5.48 -11.95 -11.35
CA PRO A 31 5.69 -12.04 -12.80
C PRO A 31 6.27 -13.40 -13.23
N GLY A 32 5.66 -14.01 -14.24
CA GLY A 32 6.02 -15.35 -14.70
C GLY A 32 5.10 -16.46 -14.16
N TRP A 33 4.18 -16.15 -13.23
CA TRP A 33 3.21 -17.13 -12.73
C TRP A 33 2.37 -17.74 -13.87
N GLU A 34 2.12 -16.99 -14.93
CA GLU A 34 1.38 -17.42 -16.12
C GLU A 34 2.09 -18.56 -16.85
N SER A 35 3.41 -18.68 -16.69
CA SER A 35 4.23 -19.70 -17.31
C SER A 35 4.25 -21.03 -16.52
N ASP A 36 3.73 -21.05 -15.29
CA ASP A 36 3.64 -22.28 -14.50
C ASP A 36 2.40 -23.10 -14.90
N GLY A 37 2.51 -23.82 -16.02
CA GLY A 37 1.43 -24.69 -16.53
C GLY A 37 1.03 -25.85 -15.60
N ALA A 38 1.76 -26.10 -14.51
CA ALA A 38 1.43 -27.10 -13.51
C ALA A 38 0.74 -26.52 -12.27
N ALA A 39 0.65 -25.19 -12.15
CA ALA A 39 -0.12 -24.54 -11.11
C ALA A 39 -1.63 -24.81 -11.30
N ARG A 40 -2.32 -25.07 -10.21
CA ARG A 40 -3.79 -25.22 -10.28
C ARG A 40 -4.40 -23.86 -10.58
N PRO A 41 -5.38 -23.80 -11.52
CA PRO A 41 -6.15 -22.57 -11.72
C PRO A 41 -6.80 -22.12 -10.42
N LEU A 42 -6.82 -20.81 -10.18
CA LEU A 42 -7.55 -20.23 -9.06
C LEU A 42 -9.05 -20.48 -9.24
N ASP A 43 -9.69 -21.07 -8.23
CA ASP A 43 -11.15 -21.05 -8.13
C ASP A 43 -11.60 -19.63 -7.73
N ARG A 44 -11.94 -18.83 -8.73
CA ARG A 44 -12.31 -17.43 -8.55
C ARG A 44 -13.55 -17.29 -7.67
N ALA A 45 -14.52 -18.20 -7.77
CA ALA A 45 -15.76 -18.12 -7.00
C ALA A 45 -15.49 -18.39 -5.52
N ALA A 46 -14.71 -19.44 -5.21
CA ALA A 46 -14.31 -19.74 -3.85
C ALA A 46 -13.44 -18.63 -3.24
N ALA A 47 -12.44 -18.12 -3.98
CA ALA A 47 -11.59 -17.03 -3.55
C ALA A 47 -12.39 -15.76 -3.25
N ARG A 48 -13.36 -15.41 -4.11
CA ARG A 48 -14.26 -14.28 -3.90
C ARG A 48 -15.08 -14.45 -2.62
N ALA A 49 -15.68 -15.62 -2.41
CA ALA A 49 -16.48 -15.90 -1.22
C ALA A 49 -15.67 -15.74 0.06
N GLU A 50 -14.45 -16.29 0.09
CA GLU A 50 -13.52 -16.17 1.22
C GLU A 50 -13.09 -14.71 1.46
N CYS A 51 -12.76 -13.97 0.41
CA CYS A 51 -12.41 -12.54 0.55
C CYS A 51 -13.58 -11.71 1.07
N VAL A 52 -14.80 -11.96 0.62
CA VAL A 52 -16.00 -11.27 1.11
C VAL A 52 -16.23 -11.58 2.60
N GLU A 53 -16.10 -12.84 3.02
CA GLU A 53 -16.22 -13.23 4.43
C GLU A 53 -15.20 -12.50 5.31
N ARG A 54 -13.92 -12.49 4.92
CA ARG A 54 -12.86 -11.75 5.63
C ARG A 54 -13.12 -10.24 5.69
N MET A 55 -13.63 -9.64 4.60
CA MET A 55 -14.03 -8.23 4.59
C MET A 55 -15.16 -7.95 5.56
N LEU A 56 -16.15 -8.85 5.67
CA LEU A 56 -17.26 -8.70 6.61
C LEU A 56 -16.78 -8.81 8.06
N GLU A 57 -15.85 -9.74 8.36
CA GLU A 57 -15.21 -9.81 9.68
C GLU A 57 -14.49 -8.49 10.03
N LEU A 58 -13.70 -7.94 9.10
CA LEU A 58 -13.03 -6.66 9.31
C LEU A 58 -14.02 -5.49 9.50
N LYS A 59 -15.14 -5.54 8.81
CA LYS A 59 -16.21 -4.55 8.94
C LYS A 59 -16.87 -4.60 10.31
N GLU A 60 -17.06 -5.79 10.90
CA GLU A 60 -17.52 -5.97 12.29
C GLU A 60 -16.54 -5.36 13.30
N LEU A 61 -15.22 -5.33 12.96
CA LEU A 61 -14.19 -4.67 13.75
C LEU A 61 -14.11 -3.15 13.48
N GLY A 62 -14.98 -2.62 12.63
CA GLY A 62 -15.12 -1.19 12.35
C GLY A 62 -14.42 -0.70 11.09
N MET A 63 -13.73 -1.57 10.32
CA MET A 63 -13.09 -1.17 9.06
C MET A 63 -14.15 -0.84 7.99
N THR A 64 -13.91 0.23 7.24
CA THR A 64 -14.79 0.67 6.14
C THR A 64 -14.05 0.85 4.83
N THR A 65 -12.72 0.97 4.87
CA THR A 65 -11.88 1.15 3.68
C THR A 65 -10.68 0.20 3.71
N PHE A 66 -10.41 -0.38 2.56
CA PHE A 66 -9.33 -1.32 2.30
C PHE A 66 -8.51 -0.79 1.10
N LEU A 67 -7.26 -0.41 1.33
CA LEU A 67 -6.34 -0.04 0.27
C LEU A 67 -5.57 -1.29 -0.18
N ASP A 68 -5.79 -1.69 -1.44
CA ASP A 68 -5.00 -2.72 -2.10
C ASP A 68 -3.99 -2.04 -3.06
N PRO A 69 -2.74 -1.86 -2.62
CA PRO A 69 -1.73 -1.21 -3.43
C PRO A 69 -1.04 -2.18 -4.39
N CYS A 70 -1.69 -3.27 -4.82
CA CYS A 70 -1.13 -4.19 -5.80
C CYS A 70 -0.80 -3.42 -7.10
N PRO A 71 0.49 -3.33 -7.51
CA PRO A 71 0.87 -2.64 -8.72
C PRO A 71 0.53 -3.47 -9.97
N ILE A 72 0.70 -2.88 -11.15
CA ILE A 72 0.33 -3.47 -12.45
C ILE A 72 0.96 -4.86 -12.63
N ASP A 73 2.20 -4.99 -12.23
CA ASP A 73 3.07 -6.14 -12.51
C ASP A 73 3.04 -7.26 -11.45
N LEU A 74 2.15 -7.16 -10.45
CA LEU A 74 1.93 -8.22 -9.46
C LEU A 74 0.55 -8.89 -9.59
N ALA A 75 0.10 -9.12 -10.82
CA ALA A 75 -1.17 -9.77 -11.14
C ALA A 75 -2.43 -9.07 -10.57
N ARG A 76 -2.39 -7.73 -10.48
CA ARG A 76 -3.51 -6.91 -10.04
C ARG A 76 -4.79 -7.23 -10.83
N ASP A 77 -5.88 -7.58 -10.13
CA ASP A 77 -7.19 -7.95 -10.71
C ASP A 77 -8.27 -7.00 -10.17
N VAL A 78 -8.49 -5.86 -10.86
CA VAL A 78 -9.42 -4.83 -10.38
C VAL A 78 -10.89 -5.23 -10.50
N GLU A 79 -11.23 -6.16 -11.40
CA GLU A 79 -12.57 -6.73 -11.50
C GLU A 79 -12.86 -7.62 -10.29
N PHE A 80 -11.87 -8.43 -9.86
CA PHE A 80 -11.98 -9.22 -8.64
C PHE A 80 -12.12 -8.32 -7.40
N MET A 81 -11.34 -7.23 -7.32
CA MET A 81 -11.48 -6.24 -6.26
C MET A 81 -12.89 -5.63 -6.23
N ALA A 82 -13.46 -5.31 -7.40
CA ALA A 82 -14.83 -4.79 -7.51
C ALA A 82 -15.88 -5.82 -7.07
N GLU A 83 -15.74 -7.09 -7.46
CA GLU A 83 -16.63 -8.17 -7.01
C GLU A 83 -16.63 -8.34 -5.49
N VAL A 84 -15.44 -8.28 -4.86
CA VAL A 84 -15.29 -8.34 -3.40
C VAL A 84 -15.90 -7.12 -2.73
N ALA A 85 -15.63 -5.91 -3.26
CA ALA A 85 -16.18 -4.66 -2.75
C ALA A 85 -17.72 -4.64 -2.81
N GLN A 86 -18.31 -5.13 -3.91
CA GLN A 86 -19.77 -5.26 -4.05
C GLN A 86 -20.36 -6.22 -3.01
N GLY A 87 -19.71 -7.36 -2.80
CA GLY A 87 -20.17 -8.38 -1.85
C GLY A 87 -20.11 -7.92 -0.39
N SER A 88 -19.07 -7.17 -0.02
CA SER A 88 -18.81 -6.73 1.36
C SER A 88 -19.37 -5.33 1.68
N ARG A 89 -19.56 -4.49 0.66
CA ARG A 89 -19.85 -3.05 0.81
C ARG A 89 -18.76 -2.33 1.61
N VAL A 90 -17.50 -2.69 1.36
CA VAL A 90 -16.30 -2.01 1.85
C VAL A 90 -15.71 -1.18 0.71
N ASN A 91 -15.23 0.02 0.98
CA ASN A 91 -14.52 0.81 0.00
C ASN A 91 -13.17 0.13 -0.30
N VAL A 92 -12.95 -0.32 -1.53
CA VAL A 92 -11.68 -0.86 -1.97
C VAL A 92 -11.01 0.14 -2.91
N ILE A 93 -9.79 0.55 -2.59
CA ILE A 93 -8.98 1.47 -3.39
C ILE A 93 -7.88 0.65 -4.05
N CYS A 94 -7.80 0.67 -5.38
CA CYS A 94 -6.73 0.01 -6.14
C CYS A 94 -5.65 0.99 -6.56
N ALA A 95 -4.48 0.46 -6.93
CA ALA A 95 -3.31 1.23 -7.35
C ALA A 95 -3.00 1.06 -8.83
N THR A 96 -2.33 2.06 -9.40
CA THR A 96 -1.45 1.93 -10.56
C THR A 96 0.01 1.91 -10.10
N GLY A 97 0.96 1.73 -11.01
CA GLY A 97 2.38 1.76 -10.70
C GLY A 97 3.09 0.43 -10.93
N LEU A 98 4.36 0.36 -10.56
CA LEU A 98 5.25 -0.78 -10.82
C LEU A 98 6.07 -1.15 -9.58
N TYR A 99 6.41 -2.44 -9.48
CA TYR A 99 7.16 -3.00 -8.36
C TYR A 99 8.68 -2.84 -8.53
N LYS A 100 9.46 -3.37 -7.59
CA LYS A 100 10.93 -3.30 -7.59
C LYS A 100 11.56 -4.15 -8.69
N GLU A 101 12.84 -3.90 -8.99
CA GLU A 101 13.51 -4.43 -10.18
C GLU A 101 13.58 -5.96 -10.24
N ASP A 102 13.90 -6.61 -9.14
CA ASP A 102 14.13 -8.06 -9.08
C ASP A 102 12.87 -8.93 -9.17
N LEU A 103 11.72 -8.37 -8.80
CA LEU A 103 10.44 -9.09 -8.68
C LEU A 103 9.30 -8.47 -9.50
N GLY A 104 9.57 -7.43 -10.30
CA GLY A 104 8.58 -6.71 -11.09
C GLY A 104 8.76 -6.87 -12.61
N ALA A 105 8.14 -5.97 -13.37
CA ALA A 105 8.18 -5.94 -14.83
C ALA A 105 9.47 -5.31 -15.41
N ALA A 106 10.54 -5.24 -14.64
CA ALA A 106 11.80 -4.62 -15.05
C ALA A 106 12.35 -5.10 -16.41
N PRO A 107 12.31 -6.40 -16.78
CA PRO A 107 12.84 -6.83 -18.07
C PRO A 107 12.20 -6.13 -19.27
N TYR A 108 10.89 -5.94 -19.25
CA TYR A 108 10.16 -5.26 -20.32
C TYR A 108 10.57 -3.79 -20.44
N TYR A 109 10.53 -3.04 -19.36
CA TYR A 109 10.83 -1.61 -19.38
C TYR A 109 12.31 -1.31 -19.59
N LYS A 110 13.22 -2.19 -19.10
CA LYS A 110 14.67 -2.10 -19.42
C LYS A 110 14.92 -2.30 -20.92
N PHE A 111 14.21 -3.23 -21.56
CA PHE A 111 14.24 -3.38 -23.01
C PHE A 111 13.72 -2.12 -23.71
N ARG A 112 12.56 -1.57 -23.29
CA ARG A 112 11.99 -0.34 -23.86
C ARG A 112 12.91 0.86 -23.73
N ALA A 113 13.65 0.99 -22.64
CA ALA A 113 14.61 2.08 -22.39
C ALA A 113 15.69 2.21 -23.46
N GLY A 114 15.99 1.12 -24.20
CA GLY A 114 16.90 1.13 -25.33
C GLY A 114 16.34 1.77 -26.61
N PHE A 115 15.02 2.07 -26.65
CA PHE A 115 14.34 2.49 -27.88
C PHE A 115 13.56 3.80 -27.79
N GLY A 116 13.42 4.38 -26.60
CA GLY A 116 12.65 5.60 -26.44
C GLY A 116 12.57 6.15 -25.01
N ASP A 117 11.63 7.09 -24.80
CA ASP A 117 11.35 7.69 -23.48
C ASP A 117 10.50 6.75 -22.62
N VAL A 118 11.16 5.76 -22.03
CA VAL A 118 10.48 4.77 -21.16
C VAL A 118 9.83 5.41 -19.93
N ILE A 119 10.40 6.50 -19.40
CA ILE A 119 9.80 7.23 -18.26
C ILE A 119 8.48 7.87 -18.71
N GLY A 120 8.45 8.45 -19.91
CA GLY A 120 7.23 8.96 -20.52
C GLY A 120 6.17 7.87 -20.71
N GLU A 121 6.54 6.70 -21.23
CA GLU A 121 5.64 5.55 -21.42
C GLU A 121 5.04 5.04 -20.09
N MET A 122 5.87 4.93 -19.04
CA MET A 122 5.39 4.59 -17.70
C MET A 122 4.42 5.66 -17.16
N THR A 123 4.79 6.95 -17.32
CA THR A 123 3.97 8.08 -16.87
C THR A 123 2.61 8.07 -17.57
N GLU A 124 2.58 7.89 -18.89
CA GLU A 124 1.34 7.79 -19.68
C GLU A 124 0.46 6.65 -19.16
N THR A 125 1.04 5.48 -18.90
CA THR A 125 0.32 4.32 -18.35
C THR A 125 -0.32 4.66 -17.00
N PHE A 126 0.44 5.26 -16.09
CA PHE A 126 -0.08 5.60 -14.76
C PHE A 126 -1.18 6.68 -14.85
N VAL A 127 -0.97 7.72 -15.64
CA VAL A 127 -1.98 8.78 -15.85
C VAL A 127 -3.25 8.20 -16.43
N LYS A 128 -3.15 7.36 -17.47
CA LYS A 128 -4.32 6.72 -18.11
C LYS A 128 -5.13 5.90 -17.10
N GLU A 129 -4.48 5.10 -16.26
CA GLU A 129 -5.18 4.30 -15.26
C GLU A 129 -5.83 5.13 -14.14
N LEU A 130 -5.29 6.32 -13.85
CA LEU A 130 -5.85 7.27 -12.89
C LEU A 130 -7.01 8.10 -13.47
N THR A 131 -7.00 8.38 -14.79
CA THR A 131 -7.96 9.32 -15.41
C THR A 131 -9.04 8.63 -16.25
N ASP A 132 -8.66 7.62 -17.03
CA ASP A 132 -9.55 6.96 -17.99
C ASP A 132 -10.07 5.62 -17.47
N GLY A 133 -9.19 4.86 -16.80
CA GLY A 133 -9.47 3.56 -16.22
C GLY A 133 -8.47 2.49 -16.65
N ILE A 134 -8.51 1.38 -15.92
CA ILE A 134 -7.61 0.23 -16.06
C ILE A 134 -8.15 -0.70 -17.14
N GLY A 135 -7.37 -0.93 -18.20
CA GLY A 135 -7.79 -1.75 -19.32
C GLY A 135 -9.08 -1.22 -19.98
N THR A 136 -10.08 -2.08 -20.07
CA THR A 136 -11.42 -1.76 -20.58
C THR A 136 -12.49 -1.71 -19.50
N THR A 137 -12.10 -1.82 -18.23
CA THR A 137 -13.03 -1.95 -17.10
C THR A 137 -13.71 -0.64 -16.70
N GLY A 138 -13.11 0.51 -17.03
CA GLY A 138 -13.53 1.82 -16.57
C GLY A 138 -13.22 2.08 -15.09
N ILE A 139 -12.68 1.09 -14.34
CA ILE A 139 -12.24 1.24 -12.95
C ILE A 139 -10.96 2.06 -12.92
N LYS A 140 -10.95 3.13 -12.14
CA LYS A 140 -9.80 4.03 -12.02
C LYS A 140 -8.99 3.68 -10.77
N ALA A 141 -7.65 3.77 -10.89
CA ALA A 141 -6.79 3.71 -9.72
C ALA A 141 -6.99 4.95 -8.82
N GLY A 142 -6.94 4.75 -7.51
CA GLY A 142 -7.02 5.83 -6.52
C GLY A 142 -5.67 6.29 -6.00
N ILE A 143 -4.60 5.55 -6.28
CA ILE A 143 -3.26 5.76 -5.74
C ILE A 143 -2.19 5.23 -6.70
N ILE A 144 -0.96 5.75 -6.59
CA ILE A 144 0.21 5.25 -7.32
C ILE A 144 1.07 4.43 -6.36
N LYS A 145 1.40 3.18 -6.73
CA LYS A 145 2.31 2.29 -5.98
C LYS A 145 3.62 2.13 -6.69
N VAL A 146 4.70 2.36 -5.96
CA VAL A 146 6.08 2.12 -6.41
C VAL A 146 6.89 1.39 -5.35
N ALA A 147 8.09 0.93 -5.69
CA ALA A 147 8.90 0.12 -4.80
C ALA A 147 10.39 0.36 -4.99
N THR A 148 11.17 0.12 -3.94
CA THR A 148 12.64 0.07 -3.99
C THR A 148 13.18 -1.15 -3.26
N SER A 149 14.34 -1.62 -3.73
CA SER A 149 15.11 -2.71 -3.14
C SER A 149 15.79 -2.30 -1.84
N ALA A 150 16.28 -3.27 -1.06
CA ALA A 150 17.03 -3.02 0.16
C ALA A 150 18.38 -2.33 -0.14
N HIS A 151 18.69 -1.31 0.62
CA HIS A 151 19.97 -0.60 0.63
C HIS A 151 20.40 0.04 -0.71
N GLN A 152 19.50 0.08 -1.72
CA GLN A 152 19.76 0.70 -3.01
C GLN A 152 18.46 1.09 -3.73
N ILE A 153 18.56 2.09 -4.59
CA ILE A 153 17.57 2.39 -5.63
C ILE A 153 18.24 2.13 -6.96
N SER A 154 17.78 1.10 -7.67
CA SER A 154 18.36 0.74 -8.97
C SER A 154 18.01 1.78 -10.05
N PRO A 155 18.72 1.79 -11.19
CA PRO A 155 18.35 2.67 -12.32
C PRO A 155 16.90 2.47 -12.79
N TYR A 156 16.41 1.22 -12.79
CA TYR A 156 15.01 0.92 -13.11
C TYR A 156 14.04 1.52 -12.08
N GLU A 157 14.30 1.29 -10.80
CA GLU A 157 13.46 1.81 -9.72
C GLU A 157 13.42 3.35 -9.72
N LYS A 158 14.57 3.99 -10.03
CA LYS A 158 14.62 5.44 -10.22
C LYS A 158 13.72 5.92 -11.37
N MET A 159 13.69 5.19 -12.50
CA MET A 159 12.77 5.51 -13.61
C MET A 159 11.31 5.39 -13.16
N VAL A 160 10.96 4.34 -12.41
CA VAL A 160 9.61 4.14 -11.89
C VAL A 160 9.21 5.25 -10.92
N LEU A 161 10.09 5.63 -9.97
CA LEU A 161 9.85 6.73 -9.03
C LEU A 161 9.65 8.06 -9.76
N THR A 162 10.47 8.34 -10.78
CA THR A 162 10.34 9.55 -11.62
C THR A 162 9.02 9.56 -12.39
N ALA A 163 8.62 8.43 -12.97
CA ALA A 163 7.33 8.31 -13.67
C ALA A 163 6.13 8.53 -12.72
N ALA A 164 6.20 7.96 -11.51
CA ALA A 164 5.20 8.17 -10.47
C ALA A 164 5.09 9.63 -10.04
N ALA A 165 6.22 10.32 -9.86
CA ALA A 165 6.25 11.73 -9.54
C ALA A 165 5.58 12.59 -10.64
N ARG A 166 5.87 12.29 -11.91
CA ARG A 166 5.24 12.97 -13.05
C ARG A 166 3.73 12.70 -13.13
N ALA A 167 3.31 11.45 -12.90
CA ALA A 167 1.90 11.08 -12.86
C ALA A 167 1.16 11.76 -11.69
N HIS A 168 1.76 11.81 -10.50
CA HIS A 168 1.24 12.56 -9.36
C HIS A 168 1.02 14.04 -9.71
N ARG A 169 2.03 14.70 -10.30
CA ARG A 169 1.92 16.11 -10.70
C ARG A 169 0.84 16.36 -11.74
N ALA A 170 0.62 15.42 -12.65
CA ALA A 170 -0.40 15.53 -13.69
C ALA A 170 -1.82 15.31 -13.16
N THR A 171 -2.00 14.46 -12.13
CA THR A 171 -3.32 13.99 -11.70
C THR A 171 -3.70 14.38 -10.28
N GLY A 172 -2.70 14.69 -9.43
CA GLY A 172 -2.89 14.90 -7.99
C GLY A 172 -3.12 13.61 -7.19
N ALA A 173 -3.03 12.43 -7.82
CA ALA A 173 -3.17 11.14 -7.13
C ALA A 173 -2.01 10.92 -6.15
N PRO A 174 -2.27 10.50 -4.88
CA PRO A 174 -1.22 10.32 -3.90
C PRO A 174 -0.36 9.08 -4.21
N ILE A 175 0.82 9.02 -3.57
CA ILE A 175 1.81 7.97 -3.80
C ILE A 175 1.96 7.13 -2.53
N THR A 176 1.94 5.80 -2.65
CA THR A 176 2.41 4.88 -1.61
C THR A 176 3.61 4.10 -2.12
N THR A 177 4.56 3.81 -1.24
CA THR A 177 5.78 3.11 -1.64
C THR A 177 5.93 1.77 -0.94
N HIS A 178 6.87 0.99 -1.41
CA HIS A 178 7.46 -0.15 -0.72
C HIS A 178 8.90 0.19 -0.41
N THR A 179 9.33 -0.03 0.80
CA THR A 179 10.73 -0.10 1.18
C THR A 179 11.06 -1.52 1.62
N GLU A 180 12.17 -2.07 1.12
CA GLU A 180 12.64 -3.36 1.60
C GLU A 180 13.45 -3.16 2.89
N GLU A 181 13.19 -3.99 3.92
CA GLU A 181 13.85 -3.94 5.23
C GLU A 181 13.79 -2.56 5.93
N GLY A 182 12.83 -1.72 5.58
CA GLY A 182 12.73 -0.35 6.12
C GLY A 182 13.93 0.52 5.74
N THR A 183 14.45 0.38 4.50
CA THR A 183 15.56 1.17 3.98
C THR A 183 15.15 2.02 2.78
N MET A 184 15.97 2.98 2.36
CA MET A 184 15.80 3.83 1.17
C MET A 184 14.58 4.77 1.15
N GLY A 185 13.81 4.88 2.23
CA GLY A 185 12.66 5.79 2.27
C GLY A 185 13.07 7.27 2.14
N ARG A 186 14.21 7.66 2.72
CA ARG A 186 14.76 9.03 2.60
C ARG A 186 15.10 9.36 1.16
N GLU A 187 15.77 8.43 0.48
CA GLU A 187 16.22 8.55 -0.90
C GLU A 187 15.04 8.53 -1.88
N GLN A 188 13.97 7.79 -1.57
CA GLN A 188 12.70 7.88 -2.31
C GLN A 188 12.13 9.31 -2.23
N LEU A 189 12.08 9.88 -1.02
CA LEU A 189 11.60 11.24 -0.80
C LEU A 189 12.50 12.29 -1.48
N ASP A 190 13.81 12.07 -1.57
CA ASP A 190 14.74 12.95 -2.30
C ASP A 190 14.39 12.98 -3.80
N ILE A 191 14.13 11.82 -4.40
CA ILE A 191 13.74 11.73 -5.81
C ILE A 191 12.39 12.43 -6.03
N PHE A 192 11.39 12.19 -5.17
CA PHE A 192 10.08 12.83 -5.28
C PHE A 192 10.17 14.35 -5.13
N ALA A 193 10.93 14.84 -4.16
CA ALA A 193 11.14 16.28 -3.96
C ALA A 193 11.85 16.93 -5.15
N ALA A 194 12.89 16.26 -5.71
CA ALA A 194 13.59 16.74 -6.90
C ALA A 194 12.69 16.81 -8.15
N GLU A 195 11.68 15.93 -8.26
CA GLU A 195 10.66 15.95 -9.31
C GLU A 195 9.48 16.90 -8.99
N GLY A 196 9.54 17.63 -7.85
CA GLY A 196 8.54 18.63 -7.46
C GLY A 196 7.26 18.04 -6.85
N VAL A 197 7.32 16.84 -6.28
CA VAL A 197 6.24 16.27 -5.47
C VAL A 197 6.26 16.88 -4.08
N ASP A 198 5.10 17.31 -3.59
CA ASP A 198 4.92 17.58 -2.17
C ASP A 198 4.88 16.26 -1.41
N VAL A 199 5.93 15.97 -0.64
CA VAL A 199 6.08 14.69 0.06
C VAL A 199 4.99 14.42 1.11
N ARG A 200 4.17 15.42 1.45
CA ARG A 200 2.95 15.24 2.26
C ARG A 200 1.90 14.34 1.58
N HIS A 201 2.04 14.10 0.29
CA HIS A 201 1.22 13.16 -0.49
C HIS A 201 1.87 11.78 -0.65
N VAL A 202 2.91 11.47 0.12
CA VAL A 202 3.65 10.22 0.05
C VAL A 202 3.52 9.43 1.35
N ILE A 203 3.10 8.17 1.26
CA ILE A 203 3.29 7.17 2.31
C ILE A 203 4.56 6.39 1.99
N VAL A 204 5.55 6.43 2.88
CA VAL A 204 6.70 5.52 2.82
C VAL A 204 6.29 4.22 3.49
N GLY A 205 5.91 3.22 2.67
CA GLY A 205 5.42 1.93 3.12
C GLY A 205 6.53 1.07 3.72
N HIS A 206 6.14 0.15 4.59
CA HIS A 206 7.02 -0.78 5.31
C HIS A 206 8.11 -0.10 6.16
N SER A 207 7.92 1.18 6.52
CA SER A 207 8.83 1.89 7.41
C SER A 207 9.00 1.18 8.75
N CYS A 208 8.02 0.39 9.18
CA CYS A 208 8.07 -0.47 10.37
C CYS A 208 9.05 -1.65 10.27
N GLY A 209 9.69 -1.86 9.11
CA GLY A 209 10.82 -2.79 8.95
C GLY A 209 12.12 -2.31 9.61
N SER A 210 12.18 -1.03 10.02
CA SER A 210 13.27 -0.45 10.80
C SER A 210 12.81 -0.13 12.22
N ALA A 211 13.72 -0.27 13.20
CA ALA A 211 13.56 0.23 14.57
C ALA A 211 14.32 1.55 14.80
N ASP A 212 15.00 2.09 13.81
CA ASP A 212 15.76 3.34 13.92
C ASP A 212 14.83 4.56 13.87
N LEU A 213 14.59 5.15 15.05
CA LEU A 213 13.75 6.35 15.17
C LEU A 213 14.31 7.56 14.39
N ARG A 214 15.62 7.66 14.17
CA ARG A 214 16.18 8.76 13.35
C ARG A 214 15.75 8.62 11.90
N TYR A 215 15.73 7.39 11.39
CA TYR A 215 15.22 7.10 10.05
C TYR A 215 13.77 7.56 9.90
N HIS A 216 12.94 7.24 10.89
CA HIS A 216 11.52 7.63 10.87
C HIS A 216 11.34 9.14 11.00
N VAL A 217 12.00 9.78 11.97
CA VAL A 217 11.88 11.22 12.26
C VAL A 217 12.30 12.06 11.07
N ASP A 218 13.40 11.71 10.37
CA ASP A 218 13.85 12.44 9.18
C ASP A 218 12.78 12.50 8.08
N MET A 219 12.01 11.43 7.88
CA MET A 219 10.92 11.40 6.90
C MET A 219 9.68 12.14 7.39
N LEU A 220 9.36 12.00 8.69
CA LEU A 220 8.22 12.68 9.31
C LEU A 220 8.41 14.20 9.37
N ASP A 221 9.62 14.67 9.69
CA ASP A 221 9.96 16.11 9.69
C ASP A 221 9.84 16.74 8.29
N ARG A 222 10.02 15.95 7.24
CA ARG A 222 9.78 16.35 5.85
C ARG A 222 8.29 16.40 5.50
N GLY A 223 7.42 15.84 6.36
CA GLY A 223 5.98 15.82 6.21
C GLY A 223 5.42 14.56 5.54
N ALA A 224 6.24 13.54 5.25
CA ALA A 224 5.76 12.28 4.69
C ALA A 224 4.94 11.48 5.71
N TYR A 225 4.09 10.58 5.22
CA TYR A 225 3.45 9.58 6.05
C TYR A 225 4.31 8.31 6.13
N LEU A 226 4.27 7.62 7.27
CA LEU A 226 4.91 6.32 7.44
C LEU A 226 3.88 5.19 7.48
N GLY A 227 4.09 4.15 6.69
CA GLY A 227 3.37 2.89 6.77
C GLY A 227 3.97 1.99 7.87
N PHE A 228 3.26 1.87 8.99
CA PHE A 228 3.44 0.79 9.95
C PHE A 228 2.48 -0.32 9.54
N ASP A 229 2.80 -0.97 8.46
CA ASP A 229 1.87 -1.72 7.62
C ASP A 229 2.27 -3.19 7.39
N ARG A 230 3.15 -3.75 8.25
CA ARG A 230 3.55 -5.16 8.27
C ARG A 230 3.37 -5.82 9.64
N PHE A 231 2.36 -5.39 10.41
CA PHE A 231 2.06 -6.04 11.66
C PHE A 231 1.66 -7.51 11.46
N GLY A 232 2.16 -8.38 12.32
CA GLY A 232 1.97 -9.82 12.25
C GLY A 232 2.99 -10.54 11.36
N LEU A 233 3.69 -9.86 10.46
CA LEU A 233 4.73 -10.44 9.60
C LEU A 233 6.07 -10.49 10.34
N GLU A 234 6.10 -11.29 11.42
CA GLU A 234 7.20 -11.31 12.39
C GLU A 234 8.49 -11.95 11.85
N ILE A 235 8.38 -12.77 10.81
CA ILE A 235 9.56 -13.37 10.16
C ILE A 235 10.50 -12.33 9.56
N LEU A 236 9.98 -11.16 9.14
CA LEU A 236 10.80 -10.05 8.63
C LEU A 236 11.28 -9.12 9.72
N HIS A 237 10.42 -8.83 10.70
CA HIS A 237 10.74 -7.96 11.83
C HIS A 237 9.76 -8.24 12.96
N PRO A 238 10.18 -8.41 14.23
CA PRO A 238 9.28 -8.70 15.35
C PRO A 238 8.30 -7.56 15.67
N ASP A 239 7.03 -7.87 15.90
CA ASP A 239 6.00 -6.89 16.26
C ASP A 239 6.33 -6.10 17.53
N ARG A 240 6.99 -6.74 18.52
CA ARG A 240 7.45 -6.04 19.72
C ARG A 240 8.35 -4.84 19.41
N LEU A 241 9.17 -4.91 18.36
CA LEU A 241 10.05 -3.81 17.92
C LEU A 241 9.26 -2.77 17.12
N ARG A 242 8.32 -3.20 16.25
CA ARG A 242 7.41 -2.30 15.55
C ARG A 242 6.58 -1.48 16.53
N ILE A 243 5.99 -2.14 17.55
CA ILE A 243 5.17 -1.49 18.58
C ILE A 243 6.02 -0.52 19.41
N ALA A 244 7.23 -0.92 19.82
CA ALA A 244 8.13 -0.04 20.57
C ALA A 244 8.50 1.22 19.79
N ALA A 245 8.85 1.08 18.49
CA ALA A 245 9.12 2.21 17.63
C ALA A 245 7.87 3.10 17.43
N LEU A 246 6.70 2.50 17.22
CA LEU A 246 5.43 3.22 17.09
C LEU A 246 5.11 4.04 18.35
N ILE A 247 5.21 3.43 19.54
CA ILE A 247 4.99 4.12 20.82
C ILE A 247 5.99 5.27 20.99
N GLY A 248 7.27 5.04 20.63
CA GLY A 248 8.29 6.09 20.66
C GLY A 248 7.92 7.29 19.78
N LEU A 249 7.49 7.03 18.55
CA LEU A 249 7.04 8.07 17.60
C LEU A 249 5.78 8.81 18.08
N ILE A 250 4.82 8.09 18.67
CA ILE A 250 3.65 8.69 19.31
C ILE A 250 4.07 9.61 20.46
N GLY A 251 4.98 9.13 21.31
CA GLY A 251 5.47 9.88 22.46
C GLY A 251 6.17 11.19 22.12
N ILE A 252 6.81 11.28 20.95
CA ILE A 252 7.45 12.50 20.46
C ILE A 252 6.55 13.31 19.48
N GLY A 253 5.25 12.94 19.34
CA GLY A 253 4.24 13.79 18.69
C GLY A 253 3.95 13.48 17.22
N PHE A 254 4.49 12.40 16.64
CA PHE A 254 4.34 12.10 15.20
C PHE A 254 3.16 11.19 14.83
N SER A 255 2.27 10.86 15.77
CA SER A 255 1.11 9.99 15.49
C SER A 255 0.24 10.47 14.32
N HIS A 256 0.23 11.77 14.03
CA HIS A 256 -0.59 12.39 12.99
C HIS A 256 -0.14 12.10 11.54
N ARG A 257 0.98 11.38 11.36
CA ARG A 257 1.58 11.01 10.07
C ARG A 257 1.85 9.51 9.95
N ILE A 258 1.21 8.69 10.75
CA ILE A 258 1.40 7.23 10.74
C ILE A 258 0.08 6.57 10.34
N VAL A 259 0.16 5.55 9.47
CA VAL A 259 -0.95 4.68 9.08
C VAL A 259 -0.61 3.23 9.41
N LEU A 260 -1.64 2.41 9.68
CA LEU A 260 -1.48 1.03 10.15
C LEU A 260 -2.05 0.04 9.14
N SER A 261 -1.43 -1.14 9.01
CA SER A 261 -1.91 -2.27 8.23
C SER A 261 -1.09 -3.54 8.50
N HIS A 262 -1.24 -4.58 7.66
CA HIS A 262 -0.60 -5.88 7.83
C HIS A 262 0.22 -6.34 6.64
N ASP A 263 -0.04 -5.80 5.42
CA ASP A 263 0.52 -6.31 4.15
C ASP A 263 0.13 -7.79 3.94
N THR A 264 -1.10 -8.18 4.34
CA THR A 264 -1.55 -9.56 4.15
C THR A 264 -1.94 -9.82 2.71
N VAL A 265 -1.63 -11.03 2.23
CA VAL A 265 -2.04 -11.50 0.92
C VAL A 265 -3.08 -12.61 1.10
N TRP A 266 -4.28 -12.39 0.56
CA TRP A 266 -5.41 -13.31 0.77
C TRP A 266 -5.51 -14.41 -0.28
N CYS A 267 -5.19 -14.08 -1.54
CA CYS A 267 -5.19 -15.03 -2.65
C CYS A 267 -3.89 -14.93 -3.45
N TRP A 268 -3.49 -16.04 -4.08
CA TRP A 268 -2.29 -16.13 -4.89
C TRP A 268 -2.61 -16.56 -6.32
N ARG A 269 -2.05 -15.87 -7.31
CA ARG A 269 -1.91 -16.40 -8.67
C ARG A 269 -0.68 -17.31 -8.73
N GLY A 270 -0.78 -18.39 -9.51
CA GLY A 270 0.24 -19.42 -9.52
C GLY A 270 0.17 -20.30 -8.26
N ARG A 271 1.31 -20.67 -7.72
CA ARG A 271 1.38 -21.51 -6.51
C ARG A 271 1.36 -20.64 -5.25
N PRO A 272 0.47 -20.93 -4.28
CA PRO A 272 0.48 -20.21 -3.02
C PRO A 272 1.79 -20.47 -2.26
N LEU A 273 2.20 -19.50 -1.46
CA LEU A 273 3.34 -19.69 -0.55
C LEU A 273 3.01 -20.80 0.46
N GLN A 274 3.86 -21.81 0.50
CA GLN A 274 3.76 -22.91 1.47
C GLN A 274 4.54 -22.54 2.76
N ILE A 275 4.16 -21.45 3.42
CA ILE A 275 4.73 -21.11 4.71
C ILE A 275 3.85 -21.74 5.78
N PRO A 276 4.42 -22.60 6.66
CA PRO A 276 3.66 -23.14 7.77
C PRO A 276 3.06 -22.00 8.59
N SER A 277 1.75 -22.05 8.84
CA SER A 277 1.05 -21.03 9.66
C SER A 277 1.69 -20.83 11.05
N ALA A 278 2.34 -21.87 11.57
CA ALA A 278 3.09 -21.80 12.82
C ALA A 278 4.29 -20.82 12.79
N LEU A 279 4.81 -20.47 11.60
CA LEU A 279 5.90 -19.49 11.46
C LEU A 279 5.39 -18.05 11.35
N MET A 280 4.10 -17.86 11.01
CA MET A 280 3.48 -16.55 10.90
C MET A 280 2.06 -16.55 11.48
N PRO A 281 1.88 -16.92 12.76
CA PRO A 281 0.55 -17.09 13.38
C PRO A 281 -0.23 -15.76 13.43
N ASN A 282 0.50 -14.64 13.48
CA ASN A 282 -0.05 -13.30 13.62
C ASN A 282 -0.28 -12.58 12.27
N TRP A 283 0.21 -13.14 11.17
CA TRP A 283 0.03 -12.52 9.86
C TRP A 283 -1.37 -12.80 9.30
N ASN A 284 -2.33 -12.07 9.83
CA ASN A 284 -3.72 -12.14 9.44
C ASN A 284 -4.36 -10.76 9.47
N PRO A 285 -5.43 -10.49 8.68
CA PRO A 285 -5.96 -9.14 8.48
C PRO A 285 -6.67 -8.54 9.71
N THR A 286 -6.89 -9.29 10.77
CA THR A 286 -7.53 -8.78 12.00
C THR A 286 -6.53 -8.42 13.10
N HIS A 287 -5.24 -8.71 12.91
CA HIS A 287 -4.21 -8.61 13.94
C HIS A 287 -4.04 -7.19 14.50
N VAL A 288 -4.11 -6.14 13.65
CA VAL A 288 -4.08 -4.74 14.13
C VAL A 288 -5.21 -4.49 15.11
N PHE A 289 -6.43 -4.92 14.80
CA PHE A 289 -7.59 -4.67 15.66
C PHE A 289 -7.59 -5.53 16.94
N LYS A 290 -7.21 -6.81 16.82
CA LYS A 290 -7.30 -7.78 17.92
C LYS A 290 -6.08 -7.80 18.83
N HIS A 291 -4.91 -7.31 18.38
CA HIS A 291 -3.65 -7.38 19.14
C HIS A 291 -2.93 -6.03 19.21
N VAL A 292 -2.65 -5.36 18.08
CA VAL A 292 -1.86 -4.11 18.10
C VAL A 292 -2.60 -3.00 18.83
N VAL A 293 -3.87 -2.76 18.51
CA VAL A 293 -4.69 -1.73 19.15
C VAL A 293 -4.85 -1.98 20.65
N PRO A 294 -5.20 -3.19 21.14
CA PRO A 294 -5.19 -3.50 22.57
C PRO A 294 -3.84 -3.22 23.24
N THR A 295 -2.71 -3.64 22.63
CA THR A 295 -1.38 -3.39 23.19
C THR A 295 -1.06 -1.89 23.29
N LEU A 296 -1.45 -1.09 22.30
CA LEU A 296 -1.31 0.39 22.36
C LEU A 296 -2.12 0.98 23.52
N ARG A 297 -3.36 0.50 23.74
CA ARG A 297 -4.19 0.91 24.88
C ARG A 297 -3.57 0.57 26.23
N GLU A 298 -3.04 -0.66 26.37
CA GLU A 298 -2.33 -1.11 27.56
C GLU A 298 -1.08 -0.27 27.84
N ALA A 299 -0.40 0.20 26.77
CA ALA A 299 0.72 1.13 26.85
C ALA A 299 0.31 2.59 27.16
N GLY A 300 -0.99 2.87 27.35
CA GLY A 300 -1.50 4.21 27.68
C GLY A 300 -1.70 5.15 26.49
N VAL A 301 -1.68 4.64 25.25
CA VAL A 301 -1.97 5.45 24.06
C VAL A 301 -3.45 5.82 24.04
N ALA A 302 -3.74 7.12 23.94
CA ALA A 302 -5.11 7.63 23.94
C ALA A 302 -5.93 7.12 22.74
N GLU A 303 -7.21 6.85 22.95
CA GLU A 303 -8.11 6.36 21.90
C GLU A 303 -8.21 7.32 20.69
N ALA A 304 -8.15 8.62 20.94
CA ALA A 304 -8.12 9.64 19.89
C ALA A 304 -6.88 9.50 18.99
N THR A 305 -5.73 9.14 19.54
CA THR A 305 -4.48 8.89 18.79
C THR A 305 -4.61 7.64 17.92
N ILE A 306 -5.15 6.54 18.49
CA ILE A 306 -5.39 5.29 17.75
C ILE A 306 -6.37 5.53 16.60
N THR A 307 -7.48 6.20 16.89
CA THR A 307 -8.48 6.59 15.88
C THR A 307 -7.86 7.51 14.81
N GLY A 308 -6.98 8.44 15.23
CA GLY A 308 -6.24 9.30 14.32
C GLY A 308 -5.45 8.51 13.29
N MET A 309 -4.68 7.51 13.71
CA MET A 309 -3.87 6.66 12.82
C MET A 309 -4.70 5.81 11.86
N LEU A 310 -5.85 5.32 12.30
CA LEU A 310 -6.70 4.41 11.52
C LEU A 310 -7.75 5.14 10.64
N ARG A 311 -8.12 6.38 10.96
CA ARG A 311 -9.21 7.09 10.29
C ARG A 311 -8.81 8.46 9.77
N ASP A 312 -8.24 9.31 10.64
CA ASP A 312 -8.05 10.71 10.30
C ASP A 312 -6.82 10.92 9.41
N ASN A 313 -5.74 10.17 9.64
CA ASN A 313 -4.54 10.19 8.80
C ASN A 313 -4.81 9.66 7.38
N PRO A 314 -5.48 8.51 7.17
CA PRO A 314 -5.91 8.09 5.85
C PRO A 314 -6.72 9.16 5.12
N ARG A 315 -7.69 9.80 5.79
CA ARG A 315 -8.48 10.87 5.20
C ARG A 315 -7.61 12.06 4.80
N ARG A 316 -6.75 12.56 5.71
CA ARG A 316 -5.86 13.71 5.45
C ARG A 316 -4.90 13.43 4.29
N TYR A 317 -4.37 12.22 4.22
CA TYR A 317 -3.49 11.80 3.15
C TYR A 317 -4.17 11.91 1.76
N PHE A 318 -5.41 11.43 1.63
CA PHE A 318 -6.16 11.56 0.38
C PHE A 318 -6.66 12.99 0.14
N ASP A 319 -7.09 13.72 1.17
CA ASP A 319 -7.53 15.12 1.06
C ASP A 319 -6.35 16.07 0.77
N GLY A 320 -5.13 15.70 1.13
CA GLY A 320 -3.94 16.55 1.04
C GLY A 320 -4.01 17.74 2.01
N THR A 321 -4.55 17.52 3.21
CA THR A 321 -4.71 18.55 4.24
C THR A 321 -3.92 18.19 5.49
N ASP A 322 -3.41 19.18 6.20
CA ASP A 322 -2.69 19.00 7.47
C ASP A 322 -3.62 19.06 8.70
N THR A 323 -4.90 19.41 8.50
CA THR A 323 -5.89 19.62 9.57
C THR A 323 -7.17 18.83 9.32
#